data_1f9f1629c27bdcb8dee33fccf4a0e4b6
#
_entry.id   1f9f1629c27bdcb8dee33fccf4a0e4b6
#
_cell.length_a   1.000
_cell.length_b   1.000
_cell.length_c   1.000
_cell.angle_alpha   90.00
_cell.angle_beta   90.00
_cell.angle_gamma   90.00
#
_symmetry.space_group_name_H-M   'P 1'
#
loop_
_entity.id
_entity.type
_entity.pdbx_description
1 polymer ?
#
loop_
_entity_poly.entity_id
_entity_poly.type
_entity_poly.pdbx_seq_one_letter_code
_entity_poly.pdbx_strand_id
1 'polypeptide(L)'
;MHGWISEFDKSKLPPRQGVYFVFGGNISDKKNSEGKATASINHLIYIGQSEDIQHRLETHEKQERFEKELNDGETILYYYIKVNEEAVDDCEGALIRHFKDMPIINSKCKESFTSKYEKVHIVLIGNVPSRLKKDKDFIVETNPVSNE
;
A
#
# COMPACT_ATOMS: atom_id res chain seq x y z
N MET A 1 12.58 5.98 -4.89
CA MET A 1 11.23 5.38 -4.84
C MET A 1 10.30 6.20 -5.72
N HIS A 2 9.50 5.53 -6.51
CA HIS A 2 8.51 6.19 -7.38
C HIS A 2 7.23 6.42 -6.58
N GLY A 3 6.55 7.54 -6.83
CA GLY A 3 5.32 7.88 -6.14
C GLY A 3 4.16 6.92 -6.45
N TRP A 4 4.18 6.30 -7.60
CA TRP A 4 3.19 5.29 -8.02
C TRP A 4 3.66 4.55 -9.27
N ILE A 5 3.12 3.36 -9.48
CA ILE A 5 3.33 2.55 -10.68
C ILE A 5 1.97 2.09 -11.17
N SER A 6 1.71 2.23 -12.48
CA SER A 6 0.43 1.81 -13.05
C SER A 6 0.35 0.30 -13.25
N GLU A 7 -0.86 -0.21 -13.40
CA GLU A 7 -1.13 -1.60 -13.79
C GLU A 7 -0.38 -1.98 -15.06
N PHE A 8 -0.23 -1.05 -15.99
CA PHE A 8 0.47 -1.30 -17.27
C PHE A 8 1.99 -1.42 -17.12
N ASP A 9 2.54 -0.97 -16.00
CA ASP A 9 3.97 -0.96 -15.73
C ASP A 9 4.37 -1.90 -14.58
N LYS A 10 3.59 -2.95 -14.31
CA LYS A 10 3.86 -3.92 -13.24
C LYS A 10 5.27 -4.50 -13.28
N SER A 11 5.83 -4.69 -14.47
CA SER A 11 7.19 -5.22 -14.61
C SER A 11 8.28 -4.32 -14.01
N LYS A 12 7.95 -3.05 -13.76
CA LYS A 12 8.86 -2.11 -13.11
C LYS A 12 8.86 -2.19 -11.58
N LEU A 13 7.94 -2.98 -11.01
CA LEU A 13 7.92 -3.25 -9.57
C LEU A 13 9.17 -4.05 -9.18
N PRO A 14 9.73 -3.83 -7.98
CA PRO A 14 10.95 -4.53 -7.59
C PRO A 14 10.67 -5.98 -7.23
N PRO A 15 11.54 -6.92 -7.65
CA PRO A 15 11.46 -8.31 -7.20
C PRO A 15 12.06 -8.44 -5.79
N ARG A 16 11.54 -7.69 -4.83
CA ARG A 16 12.05 -7.58 -3.48
C ARG A 16 10.93 -7.62 -2.47
N GLN A 17 11.29 -7.92 -1.22
CA GLN A 17 10.37 -7.92 -0.10
C GLN A 17 9.92 -6.51 0.27
N GLY A 18 8.66 -6.40 0.64
CA GLY A 18 8.11 -5.14 1.10
C GLY A 18 6.60 -5.17 1.28
N VAL A 19 6.06 -3.99 1.51
CA VAL A 19 4.62 -3.75 1.63
C VAL A 19 4.19 -2.93 0.42
N TYR A 20 3.03 -3.24 -0.12
CA TYR A 20 2.48 -2.52 -1.27
C TYR A 20 1.08 -2.02 -0.97
N PHE A 21 0.73 -0.92 -1.63
CA PHE A 21 -0.60 -0.33 -1.62
C PHE A 21 -1.21 -0.48 -2.99
N VAL A 22 -2.49 -0.81 -3.04
CA VAL A 22 -3.28 -0.86 -4.27
C VAL A 22 -4.30 0.26 -4.23
N PHE A 23 -4.26 1.14 -5.21
CA PHE A 23 -5.14 2.30 -5.32
C PHE A 23 -5.96 2.25 -6.59
N GLY A 24 -7.11 2.92 -6.57
CA GLY A 24 -7.84 3.31 -7.76
C GLY A 24 -7.56 4.78 -8.07
N GLY A 25 -7.28 5.10 -9.32
CA GLY A 25 -7.00 6.46 -9.71
C GLY A 25 -7.04 6.68 -11.21
N ASN A 26 -6.79 7.92 -11.63
CA ASN A 26 -6.81 8.32 -13.01
C ASN A 26 -5.42 8.77 -13.46
N ILE A 27 -4.98 8.25 -14.60
CA ILE A 27 -3.75 8.69 -15.23
C ILE A 27 -4.09 9.83 -16.18
N SER A 28 -3.40 10.96 -16.03
CA SER A 28 -3.57 12.11 -16.90
C SER A 28 -2.74 11.97 -18.16
N ASP A 29 -3.32 12.33 -19.31
CA ASP A 29 -2.59 12.43 -20.57
C ASP A 29 -1.62 13.62 -20.59
N LYS A 30 -1.81 14.56 -19.66
CA LYS A 30 -0.93 15.71 -19.53
C LYS A 30 0.32 15.30 -18.76
N LYS A 31 1.48 15.63 -19.32
CA LYS A 31 2.75 15.43 -18.65
C LYS A 31 3.09 16.66 -17.80
N ASN A 32 3.79 16.42 -16.67
CA ASN A 32 4.28 17.51 -15.85
C ASN A 32 5.46 18.24 -16.54
N SER A 33 6.03 19.25 -15.88
CA SER A 33 7.15 20.03 -16.42
C SER A 33 8.40 19.19 -16.71
N GLU A 34 8.52 18.00 -16.11
CA GLU A 34 9.62 17.07 -16.33
C GLU A 34 9.31 16.04 -17.42
N GLY A 35 8.19 16.16 -18.11
CA GLY A 35 7.78 15.23 -19.16
C GLY A 35 7.25 13.90 -18.63
N LYS A 36 6.96 13.78 -17.35
CA LYS A 36 6.44 12.56 -16.72
C LYS A 36 4.92 12.56 -16.64
N ALA A 37 4.34 11.38 -16.80
CA ALA A 37 2.90 11.20 -16.61
C ALA A 37 2.49 11.55 -15.19
N THR A 38 1.32 12.13 -15.03
CA THR A 38 0.73 12.45 -13.73
C THR A 38 -0.49 11.57 -13.49
N ALA A 39 -0.81 11.35 -12.23
CA ALA A 39 -1.97 10.58 -11.85
C ALA A 39 -2.66 11.19 -10.64
N SER A 40 -3.97 11.02 -10.59
CA SER A 40 -4.78 11.34 -9.42
C SER A 40 -5.08 10.03 -8.70
N ILE A 41 -4.60 9.89 -7.48
CA ILE A 41 -4.90 8.74 -6.63
C ILE A 41 -6.19 9.07 -5.87
N ASN A 42 -7.28 8.35 -6.17
CA ASN A 42 -8.59 8.69 -5.66
C ASN A 42 -8.94 7.96 -4.37
N HIS A 43 -8.63 6.66 -4.29
CA HIS A 43 -8.93 5.87 -3.10
C HIS A 43 -7.97 4.69 -2.94
N LEU A 44 -7.82 4.26 -1.69
CA LEU A 44 -7.05 3.08 -1.32
C LEU A 44 -7.95 1.85 -1.37
N ILE A 45 -7.48 0.78 -2.00
CA ILE A 45 -8.22 -0.47 -2.15
C ILE A 45 -7.69 -1.56 -1.20
N TYR A 46 -6.37 -1.72 -1.13
CA TYR A 46 -5.76 -2.85 -0.43
C TYR A 46 -4.33 -2.55 -0.01
N ILE A 47 -3.92 -3.16 1.10
CA ILE A 47 -2.53 -3.13 1.57
C ILE A 47 -2.07 -4.58 1.73
N GLY A 48 -0.91 -4.91 1.20
CA GLY A 48 -0.39 -6.28 1.28
C GLY A 48 1.12 -6.32 1.46
N GLN A 49 1.63 -7.52 1.68
CA GLN A 49 3.07 -7.76 1.76
C GLN A 49 3.46 -8.93 0.86
N SER A 50 4.72 -8.96 0.46
CA SER A 50 5.28 -10.08 -0.29
C SER A 50 6.80 -10.11 -0.13
N GLU A 51 7.37 -11.29 -0.27
CA GLU A 51 8.81 -11.47 -0.39
C GLU A 51 9.31 -10.99 -1.76
N ASP A 52 8.43 -11.00 -2.75
CA ASP A 52 8.69 -10.55 -4.12
C ASP A 52 7.47 -9.78 -4.63
N ILE A 53 7.52 -8.46 -4.48
CA ILE A 53 6.39 -7.58 -4.84
C ILE A 53 6.03 -7.71 -6.32
N GLN A 54 7.03 -7.74 -7.21
CA GLN A 54 6.79 -7.85 -8.65
C GLN A 54 6.01 -9.12 -8.99
N HIS A 55 6.50 -10.27 -8.54
CA HIS A 55 5.85 -11.55 -8.80
C HIS A 55 4.44 -11.61 -8.20
N ARG A 56 4.31 -11.15 -6.95
CA ARG A 56 3.02 -11.17 -6.24
C ARG A 56 1.95 -10.37 -6.98
N LEU A 57 2.29 -9.18 -7.45
CA LEU A 57 1.32 -8.32 -8.13
C LEU A 57 1.05 -8.77 -9.57
N GLU A 58 2.01 -9.41 -10.24
CA GLU A 58 1.78 -10.01 -11.55
C GLU A 58 0.82 -11.20 -11.48
N THR A 59 0.78 -11.91 -10.35
CA THR A 59 -0.01 -13.15 -10.18
C THR A 59 -1.01 -13.07 -9.03
N HIS A 60 -1.41 -11.85 -8.62
CA HIS A 60 -2.23 -11.67 -7.43
C HIS A 60 -3.63 -12.29 -7.59
N GLU A 61 -3.98 -13.18 -6.66
CA GLU A 61 -5.27 -13.88 -6.64
C GLU A 61 -6.47 -12.94 -6.46
N LYS A 62 -6.24 -11.74 -5.89
CA LYS A 62 -7.29 -10.75 -5.65
C LYS A 62 -7.42 -9.71 -6.76
N GLN A 63 -6.72 -9.90 -7.87
CA GLN A 63 -6.72 -8.93 -8.98
C GLN A 63 -8.12 -8.56 -9.43
N GLU A 64 -9.00 -9.54 -9.59
CA GLU A 64 -10.39 -9.30 -9.99
C GLU A 64 -11.16 -8.49 -8.94
N ARG A 65 -10.88 -8.72 -7.66
CA ARG A 65 -11.50 -7.93 -6.58
C ARG A 65 -11.03 -6.48 -6.61
N PHE A 66 -9.76 -6.25 -6.90
CA PHE A 66 -9.23 -4.89 -7.03
C PHE A 66 -9.94 -4.15 -8.17
N GLU A 67 -10.11 -4.82 -9.30
CA GLU A 67 -10.77 -4.23 -10.47
C GLU A 67 -12.23 -3.88 -10.19
N LYS A 68 -12.93 -4.68 -9.39
CA LYS A 68 -14.32 -4.41 -9.00
C LYS A 68 -14.48 -3.17 -8.11
N GLU A 69 -13.42 -2.75 -7.44
CA GLU A 69 -13.43 -1.57 -6.59
C GLU A 69 -13.15 -0.28 -7.37
N LEU A 70 -12.85 -0.39 -8.66
CA LEU A 70 -12.59 0.77 -9.51
C LEU A 70 -13.90 1.46 -9.90
N ASN A 71 -13.87 2.79 -9.89
CA ASN A 71 -14.94 3.60 -10.48
C ASN A 71 -14.69 3.77 -11.98
N ASP A 72 -15.68 4.26 -12.70
CA ASP A 72 -15.57 4.46 -14.15
C ASP A 72 -14.37 5.37 -14.49
N GLY A 73 -13.58 4.91 -15.43
CA GLY A 73 -12.38 5.65 -15.88
C GLY A 73 -11.15 5.49 -15.01
N GLU A 74 -11.26 4.77 -13.89
CA GLU A 74 -10.11 4.52 -13.04
C GLU A 74 -9.28 3.32 -13.51
N THR A 75 -8.01 3.33 -13.16
CA THR A 75 -7.12 2.19 -13.32
C THR A 75 -6.44 1.89 -11.98
N ILE A 76 -5.86 0.70 -11.86
CA ILE A 76 -5.12 0.32 -10.66
C ILE A 76 -3.76 0.98 -10.67
N LEU A 77 -3.39 1.56 -9.54
CA LEU A 77 -2.10 2.16 -9.29
C LEU A 77 -1.47 1.50 -8.06
N TYR A 78 -0.16 1.32 -8.10
CA TYR A 78 0.58 0.70 -7.01
C TYR A 78 1.57 1.67 -6.41
N TYR A 79 1.76 1.55 -5.11
CA TYR A 79 2.85 2.17 -4.38
C TYR A 79 3.47 1.11 -3.49
N TYR A 80 4.78 1.06 -3.40
CA TYR A 80 5.45 0.06 -2.58
C TYR A 80 6.49 0.70 -1.67
N ILE A 81 6.74 0.03 -0.55
CA ILE A 81 7.82 0.37 0.37
C ILE A 81 8.66 -0.89 0.63
N LYS A 82 9.98 -0.70 0.63
CA LYS A 82 10.90 -1.78 0.96
C LYS A 82 10.90 -1.95 2.47
N VAL A 83 10.68 -3.17 2.93
CA VAL A 83 10.66 -3.50 4.35
C VAL A 83 11.39 -4.82 4.52
N ASN A 84 12.27 -4.93 5.50
CA ASN A 84 12.99 -6.17 5.75
C ASN A 84 12.06 -7.22 6.38
N GLU A 85 12.49 -8.48 6.34
CA GLU A 85 11.70 -9.62 6.81
C GLU A 85 11.28 -9.49 8.28
N GLU A 86 12.13 -8.91 9.12
CA GLU A 86 11.86 -8.77 10.54
C GLU A 86 10.73 -7.79 10.86
N ALA A 87 10.53 -6.80 10.01
CA ALA A 87 9.56 -5.72 10.23
C ALA A 87 8.33 -5.79 9.33
N VAL A 88 8.31 -6.66 8.32
CA VAL A 88 7.26 -6.64 7.30
C VAL A 88 5.87 -6.91 7.86
N ASP A 89 5.72 -7.87 8.77
CA ASP A 89 4.41 -8.19 9.36
C ASP A 89 3.89 -7.02 10.20
N ASP A 90 4.74 -6.43 11.03
CA ASP A 90 4.36 -5.28 11.85
C ASP A 90 4.05 -4.06 11.00
N CYS A 91 4.81 -3.85 9.93
CA CYS A 91 4.57 -2.73 9.01
C CYS A 91 3.22 -2.88 8.30
N GLU A 92 2.94 -4.04 7.73
CA GLU A 92 1.66 -4.30 7.06
C GLU A 92 0.49 -4.16 8.04
N GLY A 93 0.59 -4.82 9.20
CA GLY A 93 -0.47 -4.78 10.22
C GLY A 93 -0.75 -3.36 10.71
N ALA A 94 0.30 -2.58 10.97
CA ALA A 94 0.15 -1.20 11.41
C ALA A 94 -0.51 -0.32 10.34
N LEU A 95 -0.15 -0.50 9.07
CA LEU A 95 -0.74 0.25 7.97
C LEU A 95 -2.23 -0.09 7.79
N ILE A 96 -2.59 -1.39 7.82
CA ILE A 96 -3.98 -1.80 7.73
C ILE A 96 -4.79 -1.22 8.90
N ARG A 97 -4.25 -1.28 10.10
CA ARG A 97 -4.91 -0.74 11.30
C ARG A 97 -5.09 0.77 11.22
N HIS A 98 -4.08 1.48 10.73
CA HIS A 98 -4.14 2.93 10.56
C HIS A 98 -5.24 3.35 9.58
N PHE A 99 -5.38 2.61 8.48
CA PHE A 99 -6.37 2.90 7.43
C PHE A 99 -7.67 2.11 7.58
N LYS A 100 -7.94 1.54 8.77
CA LYS A 100 -9.10 0.67 9.02
C LYS A 100 -10.46 1.30 8.69
N ASP A 101 -10.57 2.61 8.82
CA ASP A 101 -11.82 3.33 8.58
C ASP A 101 -12.07 3.65 7.10
N MET A 102 -11.09 3.38 6.26
CA MET A 102 -11.25 3.47 4.81
C MET A 102 -11.87 2.18 4.28
N PRO A 103 -12.60 2.24 3.14
CA PRO A 103 -13.26 1.06 2.57
C PRO A 103 -12.27 0.13 1.85
N ILE A 104 -11.19 -0.26 2.52
CA ILE A 104 -10.21 -1.22 2.00
C ILE A 104 -10.77 -2.63 2.11
N ILE A 105 -10.41 -3.50 1.17
CA ILE A 105 -10.93 -4.87 1.15
C ILE A 105 -10.18 -5.84 2.07
N ASN A 106 -9.17 -5.36 2.77
CA ASN A 106 -8.46 -6.15 3.79
C ASN A 106 -9.42 -6.61 4.88
N SER A 107 -9.22 -7.81 5.39
CA SER A 107 -10.02 -8.36 6.48
C SER A 107 -9.25 -8.41 7.80
N LYS A 108 -7.95 -8.65 7.77
CA LYS A 108 -7.13 -8.75 8.98
C LYS A 108 -6.69 -7.38 9.50
N CYS A 109 -6.36 -7.31 10.78
CA CYS A 109 -5.78 -6.15 11.46
C CYS A 109 -6.65 -4.89 11.53
N LYS A 110 -7.90 -4.94 11.04
CA LYS A 110 -8.81 -3.79 11.12
C LYS A 110 -9.37 -3.59 12.52
N GLU A 111 -9.76 -4.66 13.18
CA GLU A 111 -10.35 -4.61 14.52
C GLU A 111 -9.29 -4.69 15.60
N SER A 112 -8.22 -5.44 15.35
CA SER A 112 -7.12 -5.60 16.30
C SER A 112 -5.82 -5.83 15.55
N PHE A 113 -4.73 -5.36 16.12
CA PHE A 113 -3.39 -5.55 15.59
C PHE A 113 -2.49 -6.01 16.73
N THR A 114 -1.98 -7.23 16.64
CA THR A 114 -1.13 -7.85 17.66
C THR A 114 0.32 -7.84 17.20
N SER A 115 1.23 -7.40 18.06
CA SER A 115 2.67 -7.40 17.84
C SER A 115 3.36 -7.67 19.18
N LYS A 116 4.62 -8.09 19.12
CA LYS A 116 5.49 -8.19 20.31
C LYS A 116 5.85 -6.81 20.88
N TYR A 117 5.62 -5.74 20.12
CA TYR A 117 5.85 -4.37 20.55
C TYR A 117 4.54 -3.71 20.95
N GLU A 118 4.57 -2.81 21.93
CA GLU A 118 3.39 -2.06 22.35
C GLU A 118 2.91 -1.04 21.31
N LYS A 119 3.85 -0.51 20.55
CA LYS A 119 3.60 0.51 19.52
C LYS A 119 4.46 0.24 18.30
N VAL A 120 3.93 0.57 17.14
CA VAL A 120 4.66 0.54 15.87
C VAL A 120 4.65 1.96 15.29
N HIS A 121 5.84 2.49 15.06
CA HIS A 121 5.99 3.82 14.47
C HIS A 121 6.31 3.68 12.98
N ILE A 122 5.44 4.21 12.14
CA ILE A 122 5.60 4.18 10.69
C ILE A 122 6.03 5.56 10.21
N VAL A 123 7.14 5.58 9.47
CA VAL A 123 7.61 6.79 8.79
C VAL A 123 7.82 6.44 7.32
N LEU A 124 7.05 7.05 6.43
CA LEU A 124 7.19 6.86 5.00
C LEU A 124 8.20 7.88 4.47
N ILE A 125 9.28 7.40 3.87
CA ILE A 125 10.35 8.25 3.35
C ILE A 125 10.47 8.10 1.84
N GLY A 126 11.07 9.09 1.19
CA GLY A 126 11.22 9.11 -0.27
C GLY A 126 10.04 9.78 -0.96
N ASN A 127 9.73 9.36 -2.16
CA ASN A 127 8.64 9.93 -2.96
C ASN A 127 7.29 9.36 -2.54
N VAL A 128 6.71 9.95 -1.50
CA VAL A 128 5.41 9.54 -0.98
C VAL A 128 4.31 10.13 -1.87
N PRO A 129 3.34 9.31 -2.33
CA PRO A 129 2.21 9.82 -3.09
C PRO A 129 1.46 10.92 -2.33
N SER A 130 0.94 11.93 -3.04
CA SER A 130 0.25 13.07 -2.43
C SER A 130 -0.89 12.63 -1.49
N ARG A 131 -1.59 11.57 -1.85
CA ARG A 131 -2.68 11.00 -1.06
C ARG A 131 -2.24 10.57 0.33
N LEU A 132 -0.99 10.12 0.47
CA LEU A 132 -0.44 9.60 1.73
C LEU A 132 0.42 10.62 2.48
N LYS A 133 0.62 11.83 1.98
CA LYS A 133 1.53 12.80 2.62
C LYS A 133 1.15 13.16 4.04
N LYS A 134 -0.14 13.24 4.35
CA LYS A 134 -0.62 13.49 5.71
C LYS A 134 -0.43 12.30 6.65
N ASP A 135 -0.25 11.10 6.09
CA ASP A 135 -0.12 9.84 6.81
C ASP A 135 1.31 9.29 6.78
N LYS A 136 2.30 10.12 6.48
CA LYS A 136 3.68 9.68 6.33
C LYS A 136 4.42 9.43 7.65
N ASP A 137 3.84 9.85 8.77
CA ASP A 137 4.44 9.69 10.10
C ASP A 137 3.31 9.48 11.10
N PHE A 138 3.20 8.27 11.65
CA PHE A 138 2.17 7.97 12.63
C PHE A 138 2.58 6.79 13.51
N ILE A 139 1.94 6.69 14.66
CA ILE A 139 2.15 5.62 15.63
C ILE A 139 0.85 4.81 15.75
N VAL A 140 0.97 3.48 15.69
CA VAL A 140 -0.14 2.55 15.88
C VAL A 140 0.10 1.78 17.18
N GLU A 141 -0.88 1.81 18.08
CA GLU A 141 -0.86 0.99 19.29
C GLU A 141 -1.31 -0.42 18.97
N THR A 142 -0.66 -1.37 19.59
CA THR A 142 -0.96 -2.79 19.39
C THR A 142 -1.79 -3.35 20.53
N ASN A 143 -2.47 -4.43 20.26
CA ASN A 143 -3.12 -5.20 21.32
C ASN A 143 -2.07 -6.02 22.05
N PRO A 144 -2.13 -6.13 23.38
CA PRO A 144 -1.18 -6.95 24.13
C PRO A 144 -1.22 -8.40 23.65
N VAL A 145 -0.05 -9.01 23.53
CA VAL A 145 0.02 -10.46 23.32
C VAL A 145 -0.36 -11.14 24.63
N SER A 146 -1.31 -12.08 24.56
CA SER A 146 -1.68 -12.86 25.73
C SER A 146 -0.52 -13.77 26.13
N ASN A 147 -0.02 -13.61 27.34
CA ASN A 147 1.06 -14.43 27.91
C ASN A 147 0.47 -15.60 28.73
N GLU A 148 -0.40 -16.36 28.14
CA GLU A 148 -0.89 -17.57 28.78
C GLU A 148 -0.06 -18.79 28.42
#